data_de5b8160a7c106a4ebdf4ade5f17f440
#
_entry.id   de5b8160a7c106a4ebdf4ade5f17f440
#
_cell.length_a   1.000
_cell.length_b   1.000
_cell.length_c   1.000
_cell.angle_alpha   90.00
_cell.angle_beta   90.00
_cell.angle_gamma   90.00
#
_symmetry.space_group_name_H-M   'P 1'
#
loop_
_entity.id
_entity.type
_entity.pdbx_description
1 polymer ?
#
loop_
_entity_poly.entity_id
_entity_poly.type
_entity_poly.pdbx_seq_one_letter_code
_entity_poly.pdbx_strand_id
1 'polypeptide(L)'
;RSLEEFLRHKLNNGYGLDRNIQELGKKLKADGRDAIIRNIAFQVFSSFDKYFNENSKHNDGDINEAENEFLIYQTGILMRYIDKNF
;
A
#
# COMPACT_ATOMS: atom_id res chain seq x y z
N ARG A 1 -2.61 2.08 11.81
CA ARG A 1 -2.45 0.97 11.01
C ARG A 1 -1.11 0.91 10.43
N SER A 2 -0.59 -0.25 10.19
CA SER A 2 0.82 -0.39 9.85
C SER A 2 1.15 0.22 8.49
N LEU A 3 0.32 0.06 7.49
CA LEU A 3 0.62 0.66 6.18
C LEU A 3 0.54 2.17 6.24
N GLU A 4 -0.47 2.70 6.91
CA GLU A 4 -0.62 4.14 7.03
C GLU A 4 0.57 4.75 7.76
N GLU A 5 0.98 4.14 8.87
CA GLU A 5 2.12 4.62 9.63
C GLU A 5 3.41 4.50 8.84
N PHE A 6 3.56 3.39 8.11
CA PHE A 6 4.73 3.18 7.29
C PHE A 6 4.90 4.30 6.27
N LEU A 7 3.82 4.63 5.57
CA LEU A 7 3.90 5.68 4.56
C LEU A 7 4.11 7.06 5.17
N ARG A 8 3.50 7.33 6.31
CA ARG A 8 3.74 8.59 7.01
C ARG A 8 5.21 8.73 7.36
N HIS A 9 5.81 7.65 7.81
CA HIS A 9 7.21 7.67 8.17
C HIS A 9 8.10 7.89 6.94
N LYS A 10 7.84 7.13 5.89
CA LYS A 10 8.67 7.19 4.68
C LYS A 10 8.53 8.53 3.96
N LEU A 11 7.35 9.11 3.98
CA LEU A 11 7.11 10.38 3.30
C LEU A 11 7.23 11.57 4.23
N ASN A 12 7.47 11.31 5.51
CA ASN A 12 7.71 12.33 6.51
C ASN A 12 6.55 13.32 6.59
N ASN A 13 5.35 12.79 6.76
CA ASN A 13 4.17 13.63 6.88
C ASN A 13 3.13 12.94 7.76
N GLY A 14 2.00 13.61 7.97
CA GLY A 14 0.91 13.06 8.77
C GLY A 14 -0.36 12.83 7.96
N TYR A 15 -0.23 12.67 6.65
CA TYR A 15 -1.40 12.52 5.81
C TYR A 15 -2.06 11.16 5.97
N GLY A 16 -3.32 11.07 5.55
CA GLY A 16 -4.03 9.82 5.53
C GLY A 16 -3.51 8.88 4.46
N LEU A 17 -3.99 7.64 4.50
CA LEU A 17 -3.49 6.60 3.61
C LEU A 17 -3.74 6.92 2.14
N ASP A 18 -4.95 7.34 1.79
CA ASP A 18 -5.28 7.67 0.41
C ASP A 18 -4.34 8.68 -0.18
N ARG A 19 -4.13 9.76 0.57
CA ARG A 19 -3.28 10.84 0.09
C ARG A 19 -1.85 10.37 -0.04
N ASN A 20 -1.39 9.56 0.90
CA ASN A 20 -0.01 9.10 0.88
C ASN A 20 0.26 8.09 -0.20
N ILE A 21 -0.75 7.34 -0.63
CA ILE A 21 -0.55 6.47 -1.79
C ILE A 21 -0.26 7.32 -3.02
N GLN A 22 -0.95 8.44 -3.16
CA GLN A 22 -0.70 9.35 -4.28
C GLN A 22 0.64 10.06 -4.14
N GLU A 23 0.97 10.49 -2.93
CA GLU A 23 2.24 11.15 -2.68
C GLU A 23 3.42 10.22 -2.94
N LEU A 24 3.25 8.94 -2.66
CA LEU A 24 4.27 7.95 -2.96
C LEU A 24 4.54 7.90 -4.45
N GLY A 25 3.49 7.94 -5.26
CA GLY A 25 3.65 7.96 -6.71
C GLY A 25 4.48 9.15 -7.18
N LYS A 26 4.21 10.31 -6.60
CA LYS A 26 4.96 11.51 -6.94
C LYS A 26 6.43 11.38 -6.56
N LYS A 27 6.69 10.81 -5.39
CA LYS A 27 8.06 10.62 -4.94
C LYS A 27 8.81 9.63 -5.82
N LEU A 28 8.16 8.54 -6.19
CA LEU A 28 8.80 7.57 -7.06
C LEU A 28 9.11 8.18 -8.42
N LYS A 29 8.23 9.01 -8.93
CA LYS A 29 8.46 9.69 -10.18
C LYS A 29 9.64 10.65 -10.06
N ALA A 30 9.68 11.41 -8.98
CA ALA A 30 10.77 12.36 -8.75
C ALA A 30 12.11 11.63 -8.62
N ASP A 31 12.09 10.42 -8.10
CA ASP A 31 13.31 9.62 -7.96
C ASP A 31 13.69 8.89 -9.25
N GLY A 32 12.94 9.10 -10.32
CA GLY A 32 13.26 8.48 -11.60
C GLY A 32 12.88 7.02 -11.73
N ARG A 33 11.98 6.55 -10.86
CA ARG A 33 11.56 5.16 -10.95
C ARG A 33 10.69 4.93 -12.16
N ASP A 34 10.79 3.73 -12.71
CA ASP A 34 10.04 3.35 -13.90
C ASP A 34 8.54 3.50 -13.67
N ALA A 35 7.83 3.90 -14.73
CA ALA A 35 6.38 4.08 -14.62
C ALA A 35 5.67 2.79 -14.23
N ILE A 36 6.19 1.64 -14.64
CA ILE A 36 5.60 0.36 -14.28
C ILE A 36 5.67 0.16 -12.75
N ILE A 37 6.80 0.51 -12.14
CA ILE A 37 6.95 0.38 -10.70
C ILE A 37 5.97 1.31 -9.99
N ARG A 38 5.83 2.54 -10.49
CA ARG A 38 4.89 3.48 -9.88
C ARG A 38 3.46 2.97 -9.96
N ASN A 39 3.09 2.39 -11.10
CA ASN A 39 1.75 1.84 -11.28
C ASN A 39 1.49 0.65 -10.37
N ILE A 40 2.47 -0.23 -10.24
CA ILE A 40 2.34 -1.38 -9.35
C ILE A 40 2.18 -0.91 -7.91
N ALA A 41 2.97 0.06 -7.49
CA ALA A 41 2.88 0.56 -6.12
C ALA A 41 1.50 1.12 -5.83
N PHE A 42 0.96 1.92 -6.76
CA PHE A 42 -0.38 2.46 -6.59
C PHE A 42 -1.41 1.35 -6.51
N GLN A 43 -1.35 0.38 -7.43
CA GLN A 43 -2.31 -0.70 -7.48
C GLN A 43 -2.27 -1.58 -6.23
N VAL A 44 -1.08 -1.92 -5.78
CA VAL A 44 -0.94 -2.81 -4.64
C VAL A 44 -1.46 -2.15 -3.37
N PHE A 45 -1.03 -0.94 -3.10
CA PHE A 45 -1.46 -0.27 -1.87
C PHE A 45 -2.93 0.11 -1.90
N SER A 46 -3.43 0.54 -3.06
CA SER A 46 -4.85 0.86 -3.18
C SER A 46 -5.71 -0.37 -3.03
N SER A 47 -5.28 -1.49 -3.60
CA SER A 47 -6.00 -2.75 -3.47
C SER A 47 -6.05 -3.23 -2.03
N PHE A 48 -4.92 -3.13 -1.34
CA PHE A 48 -4.87 -3.51 0.07
C PHE A 48 -5.85 -2.66 0.88
N ASP A 49 -5.80 -1.35 0.67
CA ASP A 49 -6.66 -0.44 1.40
C ASP A 49 -8.13 -0.75 1.14
N LYS A 50 -8.48 -0.91 -0.11
CA LYS A 50 -9.86 -1.16 -0.49
C LYS A 50 -10.36 -2.51 0.03
N TYR A 51 -9.56 -3.53 -0.14
CA TYR A 51 -9.95 -4.88 0.28
C TYR A 51 -10.22 -4.92 1.78
N PHE A 52 -9.31 -4.41 2.58
CA PHE A 52 -9.46 -4.52 4.03
C PHE A 52 -10.50 -3.56 4.58
N ASN A 53 -10.72 -2.43 3.94
CA ASN A 53 -11.80 -1.53 4.35
C ASN A 53 -13.16 -2.14 4.04
N GLU A 54 -13.30 -2.73 2.87
CA GLU A 54 -14.57 -3.33 2.49
C GLU A 54 -14.86 -4.56 3.33
N ASN A 55 -13.84 -5.37 3.55
CA ASN A 55 -14.05 -6.60 4.31
C ASN A 55 -14.30 -6.37 5.77
N SER A 56 -13.87 -5.24 6.30
CA SER A 56 -14.15 -4.94 7.69
C SER A 56 -15.64 -4.67 7.90
N LYS A 57 -16.38 -4.43 6.82
CA LYS A 57 -17.82 -4.22 6.89
C LYS A 57 -18.62 -5.51 6.72
N HIS A 58 -17.97 -6.58 6.30
CA HIS A 58 -18.64 -7.86 6.11
C HIS A 58 -18.45 -8.69 7.35
N ASN A 59 -19.46 -9.48 7.66
CA ASN A 59 -19.36 -10.35 8.77
C ASN A 59 -19.03 -11.66 8.36
N ASP A 60 -18.45 -12.27 9.21
CA ASP A 60 -18.49 -13.59 9.23
C ASP A 60 -18.04 -14.33 8.15
N GLY A 61 -18.03 -15.16 7.93
CA GLY A 61 -17.69 -16.27 7.32
C GLY A 61 -17.16 -16.17 5.90
N ASP A 62 -17.23 -15.03 5.36
CA ASP A 62 -16.89 -14.82 3.97
C ASP A 62 -15.45 -14.42 3.73
N ILE A 63 -14.62 -14.48 4.74
CA ILE A 63 -13.23 -14.10 4.59
C ILE A 63 -12.50 -15.22 3.88
N ASN A 64 -11.88 -14.89 2.76
CA ASN A 64 -11.07 -15.84 2.03
C ASN A 64 -9.63 -15.72 2.49
N GLU A 65 -9.18 -16.74 3.20
CA GLU A 65 -7.85 -16.70 3.79
C GLU A 65 -6.74 -16.66 2.76
N ALA A 66 -6.93 -17.32 1.63
CA ALA A 66 -5.94 -17.31 0.58
C ALA A 66 -5.78 -15.93 -0.04
N GLU A 67 -6.90 -15.24 -0.26
CA GLU A 67 -6.85 -13.88 -0.78
C GLU A 67 -6.23 -12.93 0.23
N ASN A 68 -6.60 -13.10 1.49
CA ASN A 68 -6.05 -12.30 2.56
C ASN A 68 -4.54 -12.41 2.59
N GLU A 69 -4.07 -13.64 2.59
CA GLU A 69 -2.64 -13.92 2.63
C GLU A 69 -1.92 -13.36 1.42
N PHE A 70 -2.51 -13.52 0.24
CA PHE A 70 -1.92 -13.00 -0.99
C PHE A 70 -1.74 -11.48 -0.91
N LEU A 71 -2.78 -10.78 -0.46
CA LEU A 71 -2.71 -9.32 -0.39
C LEU A 71 -1.74 -8.85 0.68
N ILE A 72 -1.66 -9.55 1.80
CA ILE A 72 -0.72 -9.21 2.85
C ILE A 72 0.71 -9.39 2.38
N TYR A 73 0.99 -10.50 1.73
CA TYR A 73 2.36 -10.77 1.25
C TYR A 73 2.75 -9.80 0.15
N GLN A 74 1.85 -9.53 -0.77
CA GLN A 74 2.12 -8.61 -1.86
C GLN A 74 2.43 -7.21 -1.32
N THR A 75 1.63 -6.76 -0.38
CA THR A 75 1.82 -5.47 0.24
C THR A 75 3.13 -5.42 1.02
N GLY A 76 3.44 -6.50 1.73
CA GLY A 76 4.68 -6.58 2.49
C GLY A 76 5.92 -6.54 1.62
N ILE A 77 5.88 -7.21 0.47
CA ILE A 77 7.01 -7.19 -0.45
C ILE A 77 7.22 -5.79 -1.00
N LEU A 78 6.13 -5.10 -1.31
CA LEU A 78 6.24 -3.73 -1.80
C LEU A 78 6.78 -2.80 -0.73
N MET A 79 6.32 -2.96 0.51
CA MET A 79 6.84 -2.16 1.62
C MET A 79 8.35 -2.38 1.78
N ARG A 80 8.80 -3.61 1.62
CA ARG A 80 10.22 -3.91 1.71
C ARG A 80 11.01 -3.22 0.60
N TYR A 81 10.46 -3.22 -0.61
CA TYR A 81 11.11 -2.53 -1.72
C TYR A 81 11.27 -1.04 -1.39
N ILE A 82 10.19 -0.43 -0.90
CA ILE A 82 10.22 0.98 -0.56
C ILE A 82 11.20 1.25 0.58
N ASP A 83 11.18 0.38 1.59
CA ASP A 83 12.05 0.55 2.73
C ASP A 83 13.53 0.52 2.33
N LYS A 84 13.87 -0.30 1.37
CA LYS A 84 15.27 -0.42 0.93
C LYS A 84 15.72 0.72 0.04
N ASN A 85 14.78 1.44 -0.54
CA ASN A 85 15.10 2.46 -1.53
C ASN A 85 14.84 3.89 -1.05
N PHE A 86 14.35 4.04 0.15
CA PHE A 86 14.07 5.38 0.67
C PHE A 86 14.79 5.64 1.97
#